data_0f1cb4b2b8af031309894a2d52b0a66e
#
_entry.id   0f1cb4b2b8af031309894a2d52b0a66e
#
_cell.length_a   1.000
_cell.length_b   1.000
_cell.length_c   1.000
_cell.angle_alpha   90.00
_cell.angle_beta   90.00
_cell.angle_gamma   90.00
#
_symmetry.space_group_name_H-M   'P 1'
#
loop_
_entity.id
_entity.type
_entity.pdbx_description
1 polymer ?
#
loop_
_entity_poly.entity_id
_entity_poly.type
_entity_poly.pdbx_seq_one_letter_code
_entity_poly.pdbx_strand_id
1 'polypeptide(L)'
;DFLRTSGAAALFAATPGLAYSQVVGGPGPFTDYKALVCVFLFGGNDSYNMLVPNTTAEYNAYAASRQNLALLQTDLLPITPASSSGPDFGLHPAMATTQNLFEQGRAAFVTNVGPLVEPTTRDQYFNGSVTLPPQLFSHNDQQDQWTSLRGNVPSKTGWAGRIADLIRTGVAEQQMSTNASLFGTNLFQSADETVAYVMGPNGPLQFEGFSSDPNDIRYAQREAFLRIVDAGYSSIYERGFADVQRRAIDAADQVSAAINNTQPINTVFPQSQLG
;
A
#
# COMPACT_ATOMS: atom_id res chain seq x y z
N ASP A 1 3.70 -8.41 -17.88
CA ASP A 1 4.12 -9.61 -17.13
C ASP A 1 4.00 -9.40 -15.60
N PHE A 2 4.40 -8.23 -15.05
CA PHE A 2 4.24 -7.93 -13.61
C PHE A 2 2.79 -8.01 -13.15
N LEU A 3 1.84 -7.44 -13.90
CA LEU A 3 0.40 -7.53 -13.56
C LEU A 3 -0.15 -8.96 -13.68
N ARG A 4 0.42 -9.80 -14.56
CA ARG A 4 0.06 -11.22 -14.62
C ARG A 4 0.57 -11.98 -13.42
N THR A 5 1.77 -11.68 -12.94
CA THR A 5 2.36 -12.32 -11.76
C THR A 5 1.73 -11.78 -10.46
N SER A 6 1.48 -10.46 -10.39
CA SER A 6 0.85 -9.82 -9.24
C SER A 6 -0.65 -10.15 -9.13
N GLY A 7 -1.34 -10.29 -10.27
CA GLY A 7 -2.74 -10.72 -10.32
C GLY A 7 -2.93 -12.15 -9.82
N ALA A 8 -1.99 -13.05 -10.11
CA ALA A 8 -1.99 -14.40 -9.56
C ALA A 8 -1.76 -14.41 -8.04
N ALA A 9 -0.82 -13.61 -7.55
CA ALA A 9 -0.56 -13.49 -6.11
C ALA A 9 -1.75 -12.89 -5.34
N ALA A 10 -2.43 -11.89 -5.90
CA ALA A 10 -3.61 -11.28 -5.29
C ALA A 10 -4.83 -12.23 -5.27
N LEU A 11 -5.01 -13.05 -6.31
CA LEU A 11 -6.05 -14.07 -6.37
C LEU A 11 -5.83 -15.20 -5.33
N PHE A 12 -4.58 -15.60 -5.09
CA PHE A 12 -4.25 -16.60 -4.06
C PHE A 12 -4.46 -16.08 -2.63
N ALA A 13 -4.28 -14.79 -2.40
CA ALA A 13 -4.53 -14.18 -1.09
C ALA A 13 -6.02 -14.06 -0.75
N ALA A 14 -6.92 -14.12 -1.73
CA ALA A 14 -8.35 -13.95 -1.57
C ALA A 14 -9.14 -15.26 -1.40
N THR A 15 -8.52 -16.43 -1.58
CA THR A 15 -9.19 -17.74 -1.44
C THR A 15 -8.81 -18.43 -0.13
N PRO A 16 -9.71 -18.49 0.87
CA PRO A 16 -9.47 -19.27 2.09
C PRO A 16 -9.46 -20.76 1.74
N GLY A 17 -8.34 -21.41 1.92
CA GLY A 17 -8.25 -22.87 1.86
C GLY A 17 -7.51 -23.51 0.69
N LEU A 18 -6.97 -22.73 -0.24
CA LEU A 18 -5.98 -23.29 -1.16
C LEU A 18 -4.62 -23.31 -0.46
N ALA A 19 -4.20 -24.51 -0.15
CA ALA A 19 -2.99 -24.80 0.58
C ALA A 19 -1.78 -24.02 0.03
N TYR A 20 -1.06 -23.37 0.91
CA TYR A 20 0.26 -22.75 0.70
C TYR A 20 1.32 -23.70 0.11
N SER A 21 0.96 -24.96 -0.16
CA SER A 21 1.88 -26.03 -0.52
C SER A 21 2.26 -26.12 -2.00
N GLN A 22 1.83 -25.19 -2.85
CA GLN A 22 2.14 -25.27 -4.29
C GLN A 22 2.91 -24.08 -4.88
N VAL A 23 3.35 -23.13 -4.08
CA VAL A 23 4.36 -22.16 -4.53
C VAL A 23 5.74 -22.60 -4.03
N VAL A 24 6.12 -23.82 -4.36
CA VAL A 24 7.50 -24.29 -4.28
C VAL A 24 8.24 -23.82 -5.53
N GLY A 25 8.44 -22.55 -5.62
CA GLY A 25 9.12 -21.86 -6.67
C GLY A 25 8.66 -20.40 -6.57
N GLY A 26 9.20 -19.64 -5.63
CA GLY A 26 9.07 -18.18 -5.61
C GLY A 26 9.44 -17.65 -6.99
N PRO A 27 8.96 -16.47 -7.39
CA PRO A 27 9.41 -15.84 -8.61
C PRO A 27 10.95 -15.86 -8.60
N GLY A 28 11.53 -16.29 -9.72
CA GLY A 28 12.98 -16.24 -9.88
C GLY A 28 13.50 -14.82 -9.62
N PRO A 29 14.81 -14.62 -9.49
CA PRO A 29 15.37 -13.33 -9.16
C PRO A 29 14.84 -12.26 -10.11
N PHE A 30 14.35 -11.16 -9.55
CA PHE A 30 13.91 -10.01 -10.33
C PHE A 30 15.12 -9.43 -11.08
N THR A 31 14.99 -9.25 -12.39
CA THR A 31 16.05 -8.72 -13.26
C THR A 31 15.99 -7.20 -13.37
N ASP A 32 14.94 -6.56 -12.88
CA ASP A 32 14.72 -5.13 -12.93
C ASP A 32 14.02 -4.62 -11.66
N TYR A 33 14.13 -3.33 -11.41
CA TYR A 33 13.47 -2.68 -10.29
C TYR A 33 11.96 -2.57 -10.53
N LYS A 34 11.17 -3.03 -9.58
CA LYS A 34 9.71 -2.87 -9.53
C LYS A 34 9.32 -2.26 -8.19
N ALA A 35 8.41 -1.31 -8.22
CA ALA A 35 7.84 -0.73 -7.01
C ALA A 35 6.31 -0.69 -7.11
N LEU A 36 5.64 -1.05 -6.01
CA LEU A 36 4.22 -0.84 -5.81
C LEU A 36 4.04 0.23 -4.74
N VAL A 37 3.45 1.36 -5.11
CA VAL A 37 3.14 2.43 -4.17
C VAL A 37 1.65 2.39 -3.88
N CYS A 38 1.29 2.22 -2.61
CA CYS A 38 -0.10 2.29 -2.15
C CYS A 38 -0.37 3.65 -1.52
N VAL A 39 -1.35 4.37 -2.05
CA VAL A 39 -1.90 5.58 -1.45
C VAL A 39 -3.28 5.23 -0.89
N PHE A 40 -3.38 5.11 0.43
CA PHE A 40 -4.63 4.75 1.09
C PHE A 40 -5.34 6.01 1.60
N LEU A 41 -6.53 6.26 1.09
CA LEU A 41 -7.35 7.41 1.49
C LEU A 41 -8.26 7.00 2.66
N PHE A 42 -7.85 7.32 3.88
CA PHE A 42 -8.57 6.98 5.11
C PHE A 42 -9.91 7.67 5.29
N GLY A 43 -10.10 8.79 4.64
CA GLY A 43 -11.31 9.60 4.74
C GLY A 43 -11.17 10.87 3.91
N GLY A 44 -12.18 11.76 4.00
CA GLY A 44 -12.22 12.99 3.21
C GLY A 44 -12.35 12.75 1.70
N ASN A 45 -12.60 11.51 1.29
CA ASN A 45 -12.77 11.11 -0.11
C ASN A 45 -14.18 10.56 -0.33
N ASP A 46 -14.86 11.11 -1.31
CA ASP A 46 -16.15 10.59 -1.80
C ASP A 46 -15.90 9.74 -3.06
N SER A 47 -15.71 8.44 -2.87
CA SER A 47 -15.44 7.51 -3.96
C SER A 47 -16.56 7.41 -4.99
N TYR A 48 -17.80 7.68 -4.59
CA TYR A 48 -18.95 7.71 -5.51
C TYR A 48 -18.94 8.90 -6.47
N ASN A 49 -18.18 9.94 -6.15
CA ASN A 49 -17.99 11.10 -7.03
C ASN A 49 -16.64 11.05 -7.78
N MET A 50 -15.78 10.08 -7.52
CA MET A 50 -14.54 9.90 -8.29
C MET A 50 -14.80 9.34 -9.68
N LEU A 51 -15.64 8.30 -9.76
CA LEU A 51 -16.04 7.64 -10.99
C LEU A 51 -17.57 7.53 -11.01
N VAL A 52 -18.19 8.23 -11.95
CA VAL A 52 -19.65 8.37 -12.07
C VAL A 52 -20.13 7.70 -13.35
N PRO A 53 -21.21 6.90 -13.32
CA PRO A 53 -21.83 6.40 -14.54
C PRO A 53 -22.33 7.57 -15.40
N ASN A 54 -22.05 7.53 -16.70
CA ASN A 54 -22.31 8.66 -17.60
C ASN A 54 -23.32 8.37 -18.73
N THR A 55 -23.84 7.15 -18.80
CA THR A 55 -25.02 6.91 -19.64
C THR A 55 -26.25 7.59 -19.02
N THR A 56 -27.19 8.08 -19.83
CA THR A 56 -28.35 8.84 -19.34
C THR A 56 -29.12 8.11 -18.24
N ALA A 57 -29.37 6.82 -18.41
CA ALA A 57 -30.15 6.04 -17.46
C ALA A 57 -29.43 5.86 -16.13
N GLU A 58 -28.16 5.51 -16.19
CA GLU A 58 -27.32 5.23 -14.98
C GLU A 58 -26.95 6.53 -14.26
N TYR A 59 -26.67 7.60 -15.02
CA TYR A 59 -26.44 8.91 -14.42
C TYR A 59 -27.69 9.41 -13.68
N ASN A 60 -28.90 9.24 -14.23
CA ASN A 60 -30.12 9.63 -13.54
C ASN A 60 -30.31 8.84 -12.23
N ALA A 61 -29.99 7.56 -12.21
CA ALA A 61 -30.02 6.75 -10.99
C ALA A 61 -29.01 7.23 -9.96
N TYR A 62 -27.77 7.54 -10.39
CA TYR A 62 -26.75 8.17 -9.55
C TYR A 62 -27.22 9.50 -9.00
N ALA A 63 -27.70 10.41 -9.83
CA ALA A 63 -28.17 11.75 -9.42
C ALA A 63 -29.33 11.67 -8.43
N ALA A 64 -30.29 10.77 -8.66
CA ALA A 64 -31.40 10.53 -7.74
C ALA A 64 -30.91 10.02 -6.36
N SER A 65 -29.91 9.15 -6.35
CA SER A 65 -29.35 8.61 -5.11
C SER A 65 -28.50 9.63 -4.34
N ARG A 66 -27.76 10.47 -5.06
CA ARG A 66 -26.82 11.44 -4.49
C ARG A 66 -27.47 12.77 -4.16
N GLN A 67 -28.60 13.09 -4.78
CA GLN A 67 -29.33 14.34 -4.59
C GLN A 67 -28.43 15.59 -4.77
N ASN A 68 -28.34 16.44 -3.74
CA ASN A 68 -27.51 17.65 -3.76
C ASN A 68 -25.98 17.39 -3.75
N LEU A 69 -25.54 16.16 -3.60
CA LEU A 69 -24.13 15.76 -3.69
C LEU A 69 -23.77 15.24 -5.10
N ALA A 70 -24.74 15.12 -5.99
CA ALA A 70 -24.48 14.69 -7.35
C ALA A 70 -23.68 15.76 -8.11
N LEU A 71 -22.68 15.33 -8.86
CA LEU A 71 -21.99 16.18 -9.82
C LEU A 71 -22.85 16.39 -11.06
N LEU A 72 -22.78 17.56 -11.68
CA LEU A 72 -23.48 17.79 -12.96
C LEU A 72 -22.87 16.90 -14.05
N GLN A 73 -23.72 16.27 -14.86
CA GLN A 73 -23.26 15.40 -15.94
C GLN A 73 -22.32 16.13 -16.92
N THR A 74 -22.62 17.42 -17.17
CA THR A 74 -21.82 18.29 -18.03
C THR A 74 -20.43 18.58 -17.54
N ASP A 75 -20.19 18.45 -16.25
CA ASP A 75 -18.90 18.76 -15.62
C ASP A 75 -17.99 17.53 -15.54
N LEU A 76 -18.56 16.34 -15.74
CA LEU A 76 -17.81 15.09 -15.70
C LEU A 76 -16.76 15.05 -16.82
N LEU A 77 -15.60 14.51 -16.50
CA LEU A 77 -14.56 14.22 -17.49
C LEU A 77 -14.83 12.83 -18.08
N PRO A 78 -15.35 12.73 -19.32
CA PRO A 78 -15.73 11.43 -19.88
C PRO A 78 -14.53 10.54 -20.12
N ILE A 79 -14.69 9.24 -19.85
CA ILE A 79 -13.71 8.19 -20.17
C ILE A 79 -14.43 7.06 -20.90
N THR A 80 -13.72 6.44 -21.84
CA THR A 80 -14.22 5.30 -22.61
C THR A 80 -13.42 4.05 -22.27
N PRO A 81 -13.99 3.10 -21.47
CA PRO A 81 -13.34 1.82 -21.22
C PRO A 81 -13.10 1.04 -22.53
N ALA A 82 -12.01 0.30 -22.62
CA ALA A 82 -11.69 -0.49 -23.82
C ALA A 82 -12.74 -1.55 -24.17
N SER A 83 -13.55 -1.96 -23.19
CA SER A 83 -14.67 -2.90 -23.37
C SER A 83 -16.00 -2.22 -23.73
N SER A 84 -16.04 -0.90 -23.84
CA SER A 84 -17.24 -0.10 -24.09
C SER A 84 -17.23 0.49 -25.49
N SER A 85 -18.41 0.77 -26.02
CA SER A 85 -18.60 1.47 -27.30
C SER A 85 -18.75 3.00 -27.15
N GLY A 86 -18.71 3.52 -25.93
CA GLY A 86 -18.92 4.94 -25.65
C GLY A 86 -18.42 5.38 -24.27
N PRO A 87 -18.55 6.68 -23.96
CA PRO A 87 -18.13 7.25 -22.68
C PRO A 87 -19.15 6.93 -21.58
N ASP A 88 -19.17 5.65 -21.15
CA ASP A 88 -20.13 5.14 -20.17
C ASP A 88 -19.83 5.62 -18.76
N PHE A 89 -18.66 6.20 -18.53
CA PHE A 89 -18.24 6.75 -17.26
C PHE A 89 -17.64 8.14 -17.41
N GLY A 90 -17.68 8.90 -16.33
CA GLY A 90 -17.00 10.18 -16.21
C GLY A 90 -16.28 10.30 -14.86
N LEU A 91 -15.15 10.95 -14.88
CA LEU A 91 -14.38 11.24 -13.67
C LEU A 91 -14.79 12.59 -13.08
N HIS A 92 -14.51 12.76 -11.79
CA HIS A 92 -14.66 14.04 -11.13
C HIS A 92 -13.89 15.15 -11.88
N PRO A 93 -14.41 16.39 -12.01
CA PRO A 93 -13.75 17.48 -12.74
C PRO A 93 -12.31 17.78 -12.32
N ALA A 94 -11.95 17.53 -11.06
CA ALA A 94 -10.60 17.72 -10.56
C ALA A 94 -9.60 16.61 -11.00
N MET A 95 -10.05 15.56 -11.67
CA MET A 95 -9.24 14.38 -12.02
C MET A 95 -8.73 14.40 -13.47
N ALA A 96 -8.48 15.57 -14.05
CA ALA A 96 -8.04 15.69 -15.45
C ALA A 96 -6.72 14.95 -15.72
N THR A 97 -5.78 14.96 -14.77
CA THR A 97 -4.53 14.18 -14.89
C THR A 97 -4.82 12.68 -14.93
N THR A 98 -5.73 12.20 -14.09
CA THR A 98 -6.12 10.79 -14.05
C THR A 98 -6.84 10.38 -15.34
N GLN A 99 -7.71 11.25 -15.88
CA GLN A 99 -8.32 11.05 -17.19
C GLN A 99 -7.26 10.86 -18.28
N ASN A 100 -6.29 11.76 -18.34
CA ASN A 100 -5.20 11.65 -19.31
C ASN A 100 -4.38 10.36 -19.17
N LEU A 101 -4.10 9.92 -17.95
CA LEU A 101 -3.45 8.63 -17.71
C LEU A 101 -4.31 7.45 -18.16
N PHE A 102 -5.62 7.52 -17.97
CA PHE A 102 -6.55 6.49 -18.42
C PHE A 102 -6.59 6.40 -19.96
N GLU A 103 -6.70 7.53 -20.65
CA GLU A 103 -6.69 7.58 -22.12
C GLU A 103 -5.37 7.09 -22.75
N GLN A 104 -4.28 7.23 -22.01
CA GLN A 104 -2.97 6.65 -22.38
C GLN A 104 -2.84 5.15 -22.05
N GLY A 105 -3.87 4.51 -21.48
CA GLY A 105 -3.79 3.12 -21.03
C GLY A 105 -2.88 2.90 -19.82
N ARG A 106 -2.59 3.94 -19.06
CA ARG A 106 -1.69 3.92 -17.89
C ARG A 106 -2.44 3.94 -16.55
N ALA A 107 -3.74 4.08 -16.56
CA ALA A 107 -4.60 3.98 -15.39
C ALA A 107 -5.74 3.01 -15.66
N ALA A 108 -6.24 2.37 -14.60
CA ALA A 108 -7.42 1.53 -14.63
C ALA A 108 -8.22 1.72 -13.35
N PHE A 109 -9.53 1.55 -13.44
CA PHE A 109 -10.44 1.61 -12.30
C PHE A 109 -10.98 0.22 -12.00
N VAL A 110 -10.97 -0.16 -10.73
CA VAL A 110 -11.61 -1.38 -10.24
C VAL A 110 -12.70 -0.94 -9.27
N THR A 111 -13.94 -1.18 -9.65
CA THR A 111 -15.12 -0.75 -8.89
C THR A 111 -15.74 -1.91 -8.13
N ASN A 112 -16.61 -1.61 -7.16
CA ASN A 112 -17.33 -2.61 -6.37
C ASN A 112 -16.38 -3.59 -5.63
N VAL A 113 -15.24 -3.11 -5.20
CA VAL A 113 -14.27 -3.88 -4.42
C VAL A 113 -14.46 -3.57 -2.95
N GLY A 114 -14.54 -4.61 -2.15
CA GLY A 114 -14.62 -4.50 -0.69
C GLY A 114 -14.43 -5.85 -0.03
N PRO A 115 -14.00 -5.89 1.24
CA PRO A 115 -13.86 -7.12 1.99
C PRO A 115 -15.24 -7.63 2.40
N LEU A 116 -15.69 -8.71 1.79
CA LEU A 116 -16.87 -9.46 2.19
C LEU A 116 -16.44 -10.83 2.74
N VAL A 117 -17.26 -11.44 3.60
CA VAL A 117 -17.09 -12.83 4.03
C VAL A 117 -17.52 -13.77 2.91
N GLU A 118 -18.63 -13.43 2.26
CA GLU A 118 -19.21 -14.14 1.12
C GLU A 118 -19.93 -13.15 0.18
N PRO A 119 -20.14 -13.50 -1.08
CA PRO A 119 -20.91 -12.66 -1.99
C PRO A 119 -22.28 -12.34 -1.42
N THR A 120 -22.65 -11.07 -1.35
CA THR A 120 -23.85 -10.61 -0.64
C THR A 120 -24.68 -9.71 -1.54
N THR A 121 -25.95 -10.05 -1.69
CA THR A 121 -26.95 -9.20 -2.31
C THR A 121 -27.60 -8.26 -1.29
N ARG A 122 -28.29 -7.22 -1.79
CA ARG A 122 -29.06 -6.30 -0.94
C ARG A 122 -30.10 -7.04 -0.09
N ASP A 123 -30.83 -7.96 -0.69
CA ASP A 123 -31.87 -8.71 0.01
C ASP A 123 -31.32 -9.64 1.08
N GLN A 124 -30.18 -10.29 0.81
CA GLN A 124 -29.46 -11.10 1.77
C GLN A 124 -28.95 -10.28 2.95
N TYR A 125 -28.45 -9.07 2.67
CA TYR A 125 -28.06 -8.13 3.74
C TYR A 125 -29.24 -7.79 4.66
N PHE A 126 -30.40 -7.43 4.11
CA PHE A 126 -31.55 -7.02 4.92
C PHE A 126 -32.26 -8.17 5.64
N ASN A 127 -32.28 -9.36 5.07
CA ASN A 127 -32.90 -10.53 5.72
C ASN A 127 -31.94 -11.34 6.61
N GLY A 128 -30.65 -10.96 6.67
CA GLY A 128 -29.66 -11.58 7.54
C GLY A 128 -29.30 -13.02 7.16
N SER A 129 -29.47 -13.41 5.89
CA SER A 129 -29.23 -14.78 5.44
C SER A 129 -27.78 -15.10 5.08
N VAL A 130 -26.88 -14.15 5.23
CA VAL A 130 -25.44 -14.28 4.94
C VAL A 130 -24.61 -13.77 6.10
N THR A 131 -23.39 -14.26 6.20
CA THR A 131 -22.42 -13.77 7.18
C THR A 131 -21.83 -12.45 6.70
N LEU A 132 -22.02 -11.39 7.46
CA LEU A 132 -21.48 -10.06 7.18
C LEU A 132 -20.13 -9.87 7.89
N PRO A 133 -19.26 -9.01 7.36
CA PRO A 133 -18.11 -8.55 8.12
C PRO A 133 -18.53 -7.94 9.45
N PRO A 134 -17.80 -8.20 10.55
CA PRO A 134 -18.11 -7.60 11.83
C PRO A 134 -18.00 -6.09 11.80
N GLN A 135 -18.82 -5.42 12.61
CA GLN A 135 -18.78 -3.95 12.76
C GLN A 135 -18.87 -3.18 11.42
N LEU A 136 -19.76 -3.60 10.56
CA LEU A 136 -19.98 -3.07 9.23
C LEU A 136 -20.15 -1.59 9.27
N PHE A 137 -19.88 -0.60 9.13
CA PHE A 137 -20.00 0.85 9.31
C PHE A 137 -19.08 1.44 10.39
N SER A 138 -18.29 0.62 11.10
CA SER A 138 -17.21 1.14 11.91
C SER A 138 -16.02 1.53 11.03
N HIS A 139 -15.54 2.75 11.11
CA HIS A 139 -14.42 3.23 10.32
C HIS A 139 -13.15 2.42 10.57
N ASN A 140 -12.81 2.17 11.83
CA ASN A 140 -11.60 1.44 12.19
C ASN A 140 -11.65 -0.02 11.73
N ASP A 141 -12.77 -0.69 11.96
CA ASP A 141 -12.91 -2.10 11.57
C ASP A 141 -12.86 -2.25 10.03
N GLN A 142 -13.47 -1.33 9.29
CA GLN A 142 -13.39 -1.34 7.84
C GLN A 142 -11.99 -1.05 7.32
N GLN A 143 -11.23 -0.17 7.96
CA GLN A 143 -9.82 0.05 7.62
C GLN A 143 -9.01 -1.23 7.84
N ASP A 144 -9.19 -1.92 8.96
CA ASP A 144 -8.53 -3.19 9.25
C ASP A 144 -8.92 -4.28 8.25
N GLN A 145 -10.19 -4.36 7.89
CA GLN A 145 -10.68 -5.31 6.89
C GLN A 145 -10.09 -5.04 5.50
N TRP A 146 -10.01 -3.77 5.07
CA TRP A 146 -9.39 -3.36 3.81
C TRP A 146 -7.90 -3.64 3.77
N THR A 147 -7.20 -3.36 4.86
CA THR A 147 -5.75 -3.52 4.94
C THR A 147 -5.35 -4.98 5.15
N SER A 148 -6.18 -5.77 5.81
CA SER A 148 -5.93 -7.19 6.02
C SER A 148 -6.52 -8.11 4.94
N LEU A 149 -7.56 -7.69 4.22
CA LEU A 149 -8.44 -8.53 3.40
C LEU A 149 -8.99 -9.73 4.17
N ARG A 150 -9.31 -9.54 5.44
CA ARG A 150 -9.91 -10.54 6.33
C ARG A 150 -11.24 -10.00 6.84
N GLY A 151 -12.32 -10.32 6.15
CA GLY A 151 -13.65 -9.81 6.47
C GLY A 151 -14.31 -10.43 7.71
N ASN A 152 -13.81 -11.52 8.26
CA ASN A 152 -14.49 -12.30 9.29
C ASN A 152 -13.68 -12.50 10.58
N VAL A 153 -12.41 -12.22 10.60
CA VAL A 153 -11.53 -12.42 11.75
C VAL A 153 -10.49 -11.30 11.86
N PRO A 154 -10.11 -10.93 13.07
CA PRO A 154 -8.95 -10.06 13.28
C PRO A 154 -7.69 -10.69 12.66
N SER A 155 -6.90 -9.89 11.99
CA SER A 155 -5.65 -10.34 11.38
C SER A 155 -4.46 -9.61 11.97
N LYS A 156 -3.35 -10.33 12.11
CA LYS A 156 -2.05 -9.74 12.49
C LYS A 156 -1.24 -9.29 11.28
N THR A 157 -1.65 -9.70 10.07
CA THR A 157 -0.95 -9.41 8.83
C THR A 157 -1.85 -8.71 7.82
N GLY A 158 -1.26 -7.77 7.08
CA GLY A 158 -1.89 -7.11 5.95
C GLY A 158 -1.58 -7.79 4.63
N TRP A 159 -2.34 -7.47 3.60
CA TRP A 159 -2.12 -8.11 2.32
C TRP A 159 -0.82 -7.68 1.63
N ALA A 160 -0.35 -6.44 1.84
CA ALA A 160 0.96 -6.01 1.34
C ALA A 160 2.11 -6.72 2.06
N GLY A 161 1.99 -6.92 3.39
CA GLY A 161 2.95 -7.70 4.15
C GLY A 161 3.05 -9.14 3.64
N ARG A 162 1.91 -9.79 3.40
CA ARG A 162 1.89 -11.14 2.80
C ARG A 162 2.49 -11.21 1.39
N ILE A 163 2.29 -10.16 0.57
CA ILE A 163 2.96 -10.05 -0.73
C ILE A 163 4.47 -9.92 -0.53
N ALA A 164 4.92 -9.10 0.43
CA ALA A 164 6.35 -8.95 0.72
C ALA A 164 6.98 -10.28 1.14
N ASP A 165 6.31 -11.07 1.97
CA ASP A 165 6.76 -12.42 2.34
C ASP A 165 6.89 -13.34 1.11
N LEU A 166 5.93 -13.30 0.20
CA LEU A 166 5.94 -14.11 -1.02
C LEU A 166 7.08 -13.77 -1.98
N ILE A 167 7.41 -12.49 -2.13
CA ILE A 167 8.44 -12.04 -3.08
C ILE A 167 9.84 -12.02 -2.47
N ARG A 168 9.97 -12.17 -1.16
CA ARG A 168 11.24 -12.08 -0.42
C ARG A 168 12.34 -12.94 -1.02
N THR A 169 12.02 -14.16 -1.41
CA THR A 169 13.00 -15.12 -1.95
C THR A 169 13.47 -14.77 -3.37
N GLY A 170 12.73 -13.92 -4.10
CA GLY A 170 13.08 -13.45 -5.44
C GLY A 170 13.99 -12.22 -5.45
N VAL A 171 14.21 -11.62 -4.27
CA VAL A 171 15.09 -10.45 -4.13
C VAL A 171 16.47 -10.93 -3.68
N ALA A 172 17.44 -10.88 -4.59
CA ALA A 172 18.82 -11.19 -4.26
C ALA A 172 19.39 -10.10 -3.35
N GLU A 173 20.11 -10.50 -2.29
CA GLU A 173 20.80 -9.59 -1.37
C GLU A 173 19.91 -8.54 -0.70
N GLN A 174 19.07 -9.00 0.23
CA GLN A 174 18.24 -8.11 1.06
C GLN A 174 19.08 -7.34 2.09
N GLN A 175 19.66 -6.24 1.66
CA GLN A 175 20.25 -5.28 2.60
C GLN A 175 19.17 -4.39 3.25
N MET A 176 18.01 -4.21 2.59
CA MET A 176 16.87 -3.43 3.07
C MET A 176 15.57 -4.23 2.90
N SER A 177 14.59 -3.95 3.73
CA SER A 177 13.27 -4.58 3.58
C SER A 177 12.64 -4.25 2.22
N THR A 178 12.03 -5.26 1.59
CA THR A 178 11.20 -5.09 0.38
C THR A 178 9.91 -4.30 0.65
N ASN A 179 9.64 -4.02 1.92
CA ASN A 179 8.43 -3.39 2.40
C ASN A 179 8.80 -2.12 3.18
N ALA A 180 8.47 -0.96 2.65
CA ALA A 180 8.78 0.33 3.26
C ALA A 180 7.51 1.14 3.53
N SER A 181 7.44 1.78 4.70
CA SER A 181 6.31 2.59 5.13
C SER A 181 6.74 4.03 5.39
N LEU A 182 5.98 4.98 4.82
CA LEU A 182 6.07 6.41 5.14
C LEU A 182 5.01 6.84 6.17
N PHE A 183 4.14 5.92 6.56
CA PHE A 183 2.98 6.16 7.43
C PHE A 183 3.15 5.52 8.82
N GLY A 184 4.35 5.22 9.24
CA GLY A 184 4.59 4.50 10.50
C GLY A 184 4.26 3.00 10.41
N THR A 185 4.18 2.34 11.57
CA THR A 185 3.77 0.93 11.64
C THR A 185 2.27 0.82 11.38
N ASN A 186 1.89 -0.03 10.44
CA ASN A 186 0.50 -0.21 10.04
C ASN A 186 0.20 -1.69 9.71
N LEU A 187 -1.08 -2.07 9.82
CA LEU A 187 -1.52 -3.43 9.56
C LEU A 187 -1.31 -3.84 8.09
N PHE A 188 -1.52 -2.93 7.14
CA PHE A 188 -1.39 -3.21 5.71
C PHE A 188 -0.05 -3.85 5.35
N GLN A 189 1.03 -3.36 5.97
CA GLN A 189 2.40 -3.79 5.74
C GLN A 189 2.92 -4.82 6.77
N SER A 190 2.13 -5.17 7.77
CA SER A 190 2.49 -6.21 8.72
C SER A 190 2.55 -7.57 8.03
N ALA A 191 3.62 -8.32 8.27
CA ALA A 191 3.91 -9.61 7.67
C ALA A 191 4.29 -10.64 8.74
N ASP A 192 4.37 -11.91 8.37
CA ASP A 192 4.80 -12.97 9.28
C ASP A 192 6.34 -13.04 9.37
N GLU A 193 7.03 -12.77 8.25
CA GLU A 193 8.48 -12.90 8.15
C GLU A 193 9.18 -11.59 7.79
N THR A 194 8.56 -10.77 6.95
CA THR A 194 9.14 -9.50 6.50
C THR A 194 8.78 -8.37 7.45
N VAL A 195 9.78 -7.68 7.96
CA VAL A 195 9.56 -6.47 8.79
C VAL A 195 9.56 -5.25 7.90
N ALA A 196 8.50 -4.44 7.99
CA ALA A 196 8.44 -3.19 7.25
C ALA A 196 9.50 -2.19 7.76
N TYR A 197 10.22 -1.58 6.82
CA TYR A 197 11.11 -0.47 7.14
C TYR A 197 10.29 0.82 7.23
N VAL A 198 10.27 1.42 8.41
CA VAL A 198 9.49 2.64 8.67
C VAL A 198 10.41 3.85 8.62
N MET A 199 10.05 4.85 7.84
CA MET A 199 10.76 6.12 7.76
C MET A 199 9.77 7.29 7.72
N GLY A 200 10.24 8.48 8.08
CA GLY A 200 9.46 9.71 7.99
C GLY A 200 9.54 10.36 6.59
N PRO A 201 8.78 11.43 6.35
CA PRO A 201 8.82 12.15 5.08
C PRO A 201 10.19 12.80 4.80
N ASN A 202 10.98 13.03 5.82
CA ASN A 202 12.33 13.60 5.74
C ASN A 202 13.43 12.52 5.64
N GLY A 203 13.05 11.27 5.45
CA GLY A 203 13.97 10.14 5.36
C GLY A 203 13.99 9.26 6.60
N PRO A 204 15.03 8.42 6.76
CA PRO A 204 15.14 7.48 7.85
C PRO A 204 15.29 8.16 9.20
N LEU A 205 14.71 7.53 10.23
CA LEU A 205 14.96 7.94 11.60
C LEU A 205 16.43 7.59 11.93
N GLN A 206 17.22 8.59 12.23
CA GLN A 206 18.58 8.42 12.69
C GLN A 206 18.64 8.56 14.21
N PHE A 207 19.63 7.98 14.82
CA PHE A 207 19.88 8.23 16.23
C PHE A 207 20.30 9.68 16.43
N GLU A 208 19.55 10.42 17.25
CA GLU A 208 19.97 11.74 17.67
C GLU A 208 21.32 11.66 18.38
N GLY A 209 22.24 12.55 18.02
CA GLY A 209 23.57 12.55 18.60
C GLY A 209 24.61 11.68 17.87
N PHE A 210 24.28 11.13 16.70
CA PHE A 210 25.25 10.50 15.81
C PHE A 210 25.62 11.40 14.64
N SER A 211 26.86 11.31 14.19
CA SER A 211 27.36 11.99 12.99
C SER A 211 28.22 11.02 12.17
N SER A 212 28.18 11.15 10.88
CA SER A 212 29.11 10.49 9.95
C SER A 212 30.35 11.33 9.64
N ASP A 213 30.40 12.60 10.09
CA ASP A 213 31.58 13.47 9.93
C ASP A 213 32.63 13.17 10.99
N PRO A 214 33.82 12.67 10.62
CA PRO A 214 34.90 12.37 11.56
C PRO A 214 35.38 13.55 12.41
N ASN A 215 35.08 14.79 12.00
CA ASN A 215 35.46 16.00 12.73
C ASN A 215 34.40 16.41 13.79
N ASP A 216 33.25 15.76 13.81
CA ASP A 216 32.19 16.00 14.79
C ASP A 216 32.40 15.10 16.02
N ILE A 217 32.27 15.69 17.21
CA ILE A 217 32.35 14.91 18.47
C ILE A 217 31.37 13.74 18.50
N ARG A 218 30.21 13.89 17.86
CA ARG A 218 29.17 12.87 17.75
C ARG A 218 29.60 11.67 16.89
N TYR A 219 30.63 11.80 16.07
CA TYR A 219 31.23 10.67 15.36
C TYR A 219 31.83 9.66 16.34
N ALA A 220 32.57 10.14 17.36
CA ALA A 220 33.14 9.25 18.38
C ALA A 220 32.05 8.51 19.16
N GLN A 221 30.91 9.15 19.41
CA GLN A 221 29.75 8.51 20.06
C GLN A 221 29.16 7.40 19.18
N ARG A 222 28.98 7.65 17.87
CA ARG A 222 28.55 6.65 16.90
C ARG A 222 29.50 5.45 16.87
N GLU A 223 30.79 5.69 16.77
CA GLU A 223 31.80 4.64 16.70
C GLU A 223 31.86 3.80 18.00
N ALA A 224 31.69 4.44 19.16
CA ALA A 224 31.60 3.75 20.44
C ALA A 224 30.36 2.85 20.50
N PHE A 225 29.21 3.35 20.03
CA PHE A 225 27.96 2.57 19.98
C PHE A 225 28.10 1.37 19.04
N LEU A 226 28.64 1.58 17.83
CA LEU A 226 28.87 0.49 16.88
C LEU A 226 29.76 -0.60 17.46
N ARG A 227 30.83 -0.24 18.18
CA ARG A 227 31.69 -1.24 18.87
C ARG A 227 30.92 -2.04 19.92
N ILE A 228 29.94 -1.43 20.59
CA ILE A 228 29.08 -2.16 21.53
C ILE A 228 28.15 -3.10 20.76
N VAL A 229 27.53 -2.63 19.73
CA VAL A 229 26.60 -3.42 18.89
C VAL A 229 27.34 -4.60 18.22
N ASP A 230 28.56 -4.40 17.76
CA ASP A 230 29.39 -5.41 17.10
C ASP A 230 30.14 -6.33 18.10
N ALA A 231 30.01 -6.12 19.41
CA ALA A 231 30.61 -6.98 20.42
C ALA A 231 29.99 -8.39 20.38
N GLY A 232 30.82 -9.39 20.57
CA GLY A 232 30.38 -10.78 20.63
C GLY A 232 29.64 -11.07 21.94
N TYR A 233 28.36 -11.34 21.86
CA TYR A 233 27.50 -11.66 23.01
C TYR A 233 27.23 -13.16 23.09
N SER A 234 27.31 -13.73 24.29
CA SER A 234 26.98 -15.14 24.55
C SER A 234 25.44 -15.37 24.62
N SER A 235 24.73 -14.40 25.15
CA SER A 235 23.28 -14.43 25.27
C SER A 235 22.58 -14.27 23.91
N ILE A 236 21.60 -15.13 23.64
CA ILE A 236 20.79 -15.04 22.41
C ILE A 236 19.96 -13.73 22.35
N TYR A 237 19.54 -13.23 23.51
CA TYR A 237 18.76 -11.98 23.58
C TYR A 237 19.64 -10.76 23.30
N GLU A 238 20.85 -10.73 23.83
CA GLU A 238 21.80 -9.64 23.58
C GLU A 238 22.23 -9.62 22.12
N ARG A 239 22.53 -10.80 21.53
CA ARG A 239 22.81 -10.90 20.09
C ARG A 239 21.63 -10.41 19.25
N GLY A 240 20.41 -10.89 19.55
CA GLY A 240 19.22 -10.47 18.82
C GLY A 240 18.98 -8.97 18.90
N PHE A 241 19.19 -8.35 20.05
CA PHE A 241 19.09 -6.89 20.21
C PHE A 241 20.18 -6.17 19.38
N ALA A 242 21.42 -6.60 19.49
CA ALA A 242 22.55 -6.04 18.75
C ALA A 242 22.33 -6.14 17.22
N ASP A 243 21.89 -7.30 16.73
CA ASP A 243 21.58 -7.52 15.31
C ASP A 243 20.44 -6.61 14.80
N VAL A 244 19.43 -6.35 15.63
CA VAL A 244 18.35 -5.42 15.27
C VAL A 244 18.88 -3.99 15.17
N GLN A 245 19.68 -3.54 16.14
CA GLN A 245 20.28 -2.21 16.14
C GLN A 245 21.23 -2.03 14.94
N ARG A 246 22.06 -3.01 14.66
CA ARG A 246 22.99 -2.96 13.53
C ARG A 246 22.25 -2.83 12.21
N ARG A 247 21.27 -3.67 11.97
CA ARG A 247 20.45 -3.62 10.75
C ARG A 247 19.69 -2.29 10.59
N ALA A 248 19.22 -1.72 11.70
CA ALA A 248 18.54 -0.42 11.65
C ALA A 248 19.50 0.70 11.22
N ILE A 249 20.73 0.70 11.73
CA ILE A 249 21.76 1.69 11.35
C ILE A 249 22.17 1.51 9.89
N ASP A 250 22.47 0.28 9.47
CA ASP A 250 22.88 0.01 8.09
C ASP A 250 21.79 0.38 7.09
N ALA A 251 20.53 0.08 7.39
CA ALA A 251 19.39 0.48 6.56
C ALA A 251 19.22 2.01 6.52
N ALA A 252 19.39 2.70 7.64
CA ALA A 252 19.30 4.17 7.69
C ALA A 252 20.42 4.83 6.88
N ASP A 253 21.65 4.33 6.98
CA ASP A 253 22.80 4.82 6.22
C ASP A 253 22.58 4.61 4.71
N GLN A 254 22.09 3.44 4.29
CA GLN A 254 21.78 3.14 2.89
C GLN A 254 20.70 4.03 2.32
N VAL A 255 19.58 4.20 3.04
CA VAL A 255 18.48 5.06 2.60
C VAL A 255 18.93 6.51 2.53
N SER A 256 19.70 6.99 3.51
CA SER A 256 20.26 8.34 3.50
C SER A 256 21.19 8.55 2.29
N ALA A 257 22.05 7.59 2.01
CA ALA A 257 22.93 7.65 0.84
C ALA A 257 22.14 7.64 -0.48
N ALA A 258 21.09 6.82 -0.56
CA ALA A 258 20.20 6.79 -1.73
C ALA A 258 19.50 8.13 -1.93
N ILE A 259 18.92 8.72 -0.89
CA ILE A 259 18.25 10.03 -0.94
C ILE A 259 19.23 11.12 -1.38
N ASN A 260 20.45 11.14 -0.82
CA ASN A 260 21.46 12.15 -1.17
C ASN A 260 22.00 12.03 -2.60
N ASN A 261 21.90 10.85 -3.21
CA ASN A 261 22.34 10.57 -4.57
C ASN A 261 21.21 10.66 -5.61
N THR A 262 19.97 10.94 -5.20
CA THR A 262 18.86 11.09 -6.15
C THR A 262 18.89 12.44 -6.85
N GLN A 263 18.44 12.45 -8.10
CA GLN A 263 18.17 13.70 -8.80
C GLN A 263 16.92 14.35 -8.19
N PRO A 264 16.89 15.71 -8.08
CA PRO A 264 15.70 16.40 -7.60
C PRO A 264 14.48 16.07 -8.46
N ILE A 265 13.36 15.82 -7.81
CA ILE A 265 12.09 15.68 -8.52
C ILE A 265 11.63 17.08 -8.93
N ASN A 266 11.54 17.32 -10.24
CA ASN A 266 11.09 18.60 -10.80
C ASN A 266 9.55 18.73 -10.83
N THR A 267 8.83 17.76 -10.32
CA THR A 267 7.37 17.83 -10.23
C THR A 267 6.96 18.82 -9.15
N VAL A 268 6.21 19.82 -9.55
CA VAL A 268 5.60 20.77 -8.60
C VAL A 268 4.35 20.11 -8.03
N PHE A 269 4.37 19.83 -6.73
CA PHE A 269 3.19 19.37 -6.01
C PHE A 269 2.31 20.57 -5.63
N PRO A 270 0.97 20.50 -5.82
CA PRO A 270 0.10 21.59 -5.42
C PRO A 270 0.18 21.80 -3.91
N GLN A 271 0.19 23.07 -3.50
CA GLN A 271 0.12 23.49 -2.09
C GLN A 271 -1.31 23.31 -1.58
N SER A 272 -1.74 22.07 -1.39
CA SER A 272 -3.05 21.72 -0.86
C SER A 272 -2.90 20.85 0.38
N GLN A 273 -3.99 20.57 1.09
CA GLN A 273 -3.97 19.67 2.25
C GLN A 273 -3.60 18.22 1.89
N LEU A 274 -3.58 17.88 0.60
CA LEU A 274 -3.20 16.57 0.07
C LEU A 274 -1.88 16.60 -0.71
N GLY A 275 -1.22 17.74 -0.84
CA GLY A 275 0.05 17.92 -1.54
C GLY A 275 1.12 18.50 -0.63
#